data_d2c4bb4ea66d6c817906cee8b9f91c65
#
_entry.id   d2c4bb4ea66d6c817906cee8b9f91c65
#
_cell.length_a   1.000
_cell.length_b   1.000
_cell.length_c   1.000
_cell.angle_alpha   90.00
_cell.angle_beta   90.00
_cell.angle_gamma   90.00
#
_symmetry.space_group_name_H-M   'P 1'
#
loop_
_entity.id
_entity.type
_entity.pdbx_description
1 polymer ?
#
loop_
_entity_poly.entity_id
_entity_poly.type
_entity_poly.pdbx_seq_one_letter_code
_entity_poly.pdbx_strand_id
1 'polypeptide(L)'
;MSNTDRRRLLLAAGGGVLLSQLGKPLQAQAASRGVPAGGAAAKAPAKPLRVGFLYDGPIDPYASSHLHALSAGYVKKQLGSRIELVPAERVTEGKEAERVLRKMCADGCQLVFGTSYGFMDAIVRVAREYPAVRFESNAGFKTADNVGVYNVRYYQARYLAGMLAAYASKAGVLAYVAPIPVPEVVQGINAYTLGARAVNPKAVVRVYWTNSWRDPGLEREATYSLLSQGADVFTHHTDTVAVAEVARDRKLKFIGFQGDYRKMLPRNLLLGSVLPSWNAYYLQRTRSLLDGTWEPDRTWGGLADGMVRLDVGPAPLSLKARRQLSRVRQQLVSGRRHVFEGPLRGNDGTMRHLGGIMPDNVLQKMDWLVEGVIGRVG
;
A
#
# COMPACT_ATOMS: atom_id res chain seq x y z
N MET A 1 -46.29 27.23 -25.48
CA MET A 1 -45.92 27.48 -26.89
C MET A 1 -44.61 26.67 -27.07
N SER A 2 -44.67 25.40 -27.56
CA SER A 2 -44.71 24.91 -28.95
C SER A 2 -43.46 25.38 -29.69
N ASN A 3 -42.62 24.57 -30.31
CA ASN A 3 -42.82 23.37 -31.11
C ASN A 3 -41.44 22.85 -31.48
N THR A 4 -41.19 21.56 -31.32
CA THR A 4 -41.28 20.51 -32.35
C THR A 4 -40.52 20.78 -33.65
N ASP A 5 -39.66 19.93 -34.02
CA ASP A 5 -39.74 18.76 -34.88
C ASP A 5 -38.69 18.78 -35.99
N ARG A 6 -38.12 17.73 -36.28
CA ARG A 6 -38.17 16.59 -37.26
C ARG A 6 -36.81 16.40 -37.92
N ARG A 7 -36.23 15.26 -37.82
CA ARG A 7 -36.42 13.98 -38.53
C ARG A 7 -35.90 13.91 -39.98
N ARG A 8 -35.12 12.88 -40.21
CA ARG A 8 -35.07 11.89 -41.29
C ARG A 8 -34.14 12.15 -42.49
N LEU A 9 -33.26 11.18 -42.69
CA LEU A 9 -33.22 10.05 -43.63
C LEU A 9 -32.89 10.40 -45.10
N LEU A 10 -31.88 9.71 -45.67
CA LEU A 10 -32.03 8.74 -46.77
C LEU A 10 -30.65 8.27 -47.28
N LEU A 11 -30.44 7.05 -47.30
CA LEU A 11 -30.02 5.97 -48.17
C LEU A 11 -30.00 6.27 -49.68
N ALA A 12 -28.93 5.76 -50.37
CA ALA A 12 -28.94 5.03 -51.67
C ALA A 12 -27.48 4.83 -52.09
N ALA A 13 -26.89 3.69 -52.26
CA ALA A 13 -27.10 2.55 -53.14
C ALA A 13 -26.75 2.83 -54.61
N GLY A 14 -25.84 2.04 -55.15
CA GLY A 14 -25.53 1.83 -56.57
C GLY A 14 -24.02 1.64 -56.73
N GLY A 15 -23.45 0.57 -57.10
CA GLY A 15 -23.82 -0.53 -58.01
C GLY A 15 -23.10 -0.32 -59.34
N GLY A 16 -22.11 -1.13 -59.67
CA GLY A 16 -21.48 -1.08 -60.98
C GLY A 16 -20.29 -2.03 -61.13
N VAL A 17 -20.52 -3.05 -61.88
CA VAL A 17 -19.79 -4.26 -62.20
C VAL A 17 -18.95 -4.10 -63.48
N LEU A 18 -17.93 -5.01 -63.64
CA LEU A 18 -17.23 -5.50 -64.85
C LEU A 18 -16.00 -4.69 -65.32
N LEU A 19 -14.89 -5.25 -65.80
CA LEU A 19 -14.58 -6.50 -66.50
C LEU A 19 -13.05 -6.69 -66.56
N SER A 20 -12.63 -7.92 -66.42
CA SER A 20 -11.42 -8.60 -66.88
C SER A 20 -10.60 -8.03 -67.98
N GLN A 21 -9.28 -8.09 -67.86
CA GLN A 21 -8.38 -8.42 -68.98
C GLN A 21 -7.16 -9.19 -68.47
N LEU A 22 -6.89 -10.31 -69.09
CA LEU A 22 -5.75 -11.21 -68.95
C LEU A 22 -4.48 -10.59 -69.57
N GLY A 23 -3.38 -10.63 -68.87
CA GLY A 23 -2.02 -10.29 -69.36
C GLY A 23 -0.99 -11.31 -68.87
N LYS A 24 -0.30 -11.94 -69.80
CA LYS A 24 0.65 -13.05 -69.71
C LYS A 24 1.89 -12.77 -68.79
N PRO A 25 2.55 -13.84 -68.30
CA PRO A 25 3.70 -13.68 -67.37
C PRO A 25 4.97 -13.33 -68.13
N LEU A 26 5.72 -12.32 -67.68
CA LEU A 26 7.13 -12.08 -68.03
C LEU A 26 7.98 -12.90 -67.03
N GLN A 27 8.73 -13.82 -67.59
CA GLN A 27 9.86 -14.49 -66.91
C GLN A 27 10.98 -13.44 -66.74
N ALA A 28 11.30 -13.13 -65.49
CA ALA A 28 12.53 -12.39 -65.14
C ALA A 28 13.52 -13.35 -64.50
N GLN A 29 14.66 -13.45 -65.12
CA GLN A 29 15.82 -14.24 -64.70
C GLN A 29 16.32 -13.79 -63.30
N ALA A 30 16.39 -14.74 -62.38
CA ALA A 30 16.99 -14.54 -61.08
C ALA A 30 18.50 -14.46 -61.21
N ALA A 31 19.05 -13.28 -61.02
CA ALA A 31 20.49 -13.10 -60.75
C ALA A 31 20.72 -13.36 -59.26
N SER A 32 21.34 -14.46 -58.93
CA SER A 32 21.85 -14.80 -57.61
C SER A 32 22.95 -13.85 -57.19
N ARG A 33 22.60 -12.81 -56.41
CA ARG A 33 23.59 -12.08 -55.62
C ARG A 33 23.61 -12.69 -54.22
N GLY A 34 24.72 -13.31 -53.87
CA GLY A 34 24.98 -13.86 -52.53
C GLY A 34 24.84 -12.76 -51.47
N VAL A 35 23.93 -12.98 -50.56
CA VAL A 35 23.80 -12.21 -49.32
C VAL A 35 24.89 -12.70 -48.40
N PRO A 36 25.83 -11.89 -47.90
CA PRO A 36 26.75 -12.32 -46.87
C PRO A 36 25.94 -12.66 -45.60
N ALA A 37 26.09 -13.88 -45.13
CA ALA A 37 25.58 -14.30 -43.82
C ALA A 37 26.38 -13.57 -42.73
N GLY A 38 25.99 -12.31 -42.48
CA GLY A 38 26.35 -11.59 -41.28
C GLY A 38 25.49 -12.18 -40.13
N GLY A 39 25.96 -13.26 -39.55
CA GLY A 39 25.42 -13.74 -38.28
C GLY A 39 25.64 -12.63 -37.25
N ALA A 40 24.55 -11.91 -36.91
CA ALA A 40 24.55 -11.10 -35.72
C ALA A 40 24.78 -12.07 -34.57
N ALA A 41 25.99 -12.07 -34.01
CA ALA A 41 26.32 -12.80 -32.80
C ALA A 41 25.25 -12.46 -31.76
N ALA A 42 24.45 -13.43 -31.37
CA ALA A 42 23.46 -13.27 -30.33
C ALA A 42 24.20 -12.73 -29.10
N LYS A 43 23.91 -11.48 -28.73
CA LYS A 43 24.51 -10.81 -27.58
C LYS A 43 24.24 -11.73 -26.39
N ALA A 44 25.30 -12.24 -25.74
CA ALA A 44 25.17 -13.08 -24.58
C ALA A 44 24.15 -12.47 -23.63
N PRO A 45 23.23 -13.25 -23.05
CA PRO A 45 22.20 -12.69 -22.18
C PRO A 45 22.88 -11.89 -21.08
N ALA A 46 22.51 -10.62 -20.95
CA ALA A 46 23.05 -9.74 -19.92
C ALA A 46 22.80 -10.40 -18.56
N LYS A 47 23.79 -10.36 -17.67
CA LYS A 47 23.60 -10.90 -16.29
C LYS A 47 22.35 -10.27 -15.68
N PRO A 48 21.49 -11.05 -15.00
CA PRO A 48 20.29 -10.53 -14.39
C PRO A 48 20.64 -9.46 -13.34
N LEU A 49 19.82 -8.41 -13.27
CA LEU A 49 19.90 -7.43 -12.18
C LEU A 49 19.58 -8.12 -10.86
N ARG A 50 20.50 -8.09 -9.91
CA ARG A 50 20.27 -8.66 -8.57
C ARG A 50 19.59 -7.64 -7.67
N VAL A 51 18.40 -8.01 -7.18
CA VAL A 51 17.55 -7.15 -6.37
C VAL A 51 17.41 -7.75 -4.96
N GLY A 52 18.03 -7.09 -3.99
CA GLY A 52 17.98 -7.48 -2.57
C GLY A 52 16.68 -7.04 -1.90
N PHE A 53 16.15 -7.88 -1.02
CA PHE A 53 15.03 -7.55 -0.15
C PHE A 53 15.39 -7.89 1.30
N LEU A 54 15.39 -6.88 2.17
CA LEU A 54 15.69 -7.01 3.59
C LEU A 54 14.38 -6.97 4.38
N TYR A 55 14.01 -8.08 5.02
CA TYR A 55 12.79 -8.23 5.82
C TYR A 55 13.13 -8.31 7.31
N ASP A 56 12.41 -7.56 8.15
CA ASP A 56 12.56 -7.56 9.60
C ASP A 56 11.88 -8.76 10.29
N GLY A 57 10.93 -9.37 9.61
CA GLY A 57 10.18 -10.51 10.08
C GLY A 57 10.20 -11.70 9.12
N PRO A 58 9.48 -12.76 9.47
CA PRO A 58 9.26 -13.91 8.58
C PRO A 58 8.32 -13.51 7.42
N ILE A 59 8.45 -14.23 6.30
CA ILE A 59 7.50 -14.12 5.16
C ILE A 59 6.27 -15.01 5.43
N ASP A 60 5.67 -14.88 6.61
CA ASP A 60 4.46 -15.62 6.97
C ASP A 60 3.20 -14.85 6.57
N PRO A 61 2.10 -15.53 6.18
CA PRO A 61 0.81 -14.88 6.02
C PRO A 61 0.46 -14.07 7.28
N TYR A 62 -0.01 -12.88 7.16
CA TYR A 62 -0.33 -11.95 8.27
C TYR A 62 0.84 -11.11 8.82
N ALA A 63 2.09 -11.35 8.41
CA ALA A 63 3.21 -10.46 8.71
C ALA A 63 3.36 -9.37 7.63
N SER A 64 3.83 -8.19 8.02
CA SER A 64 4.14 -7.09 7.09
C SER A 64 5.08 -7.52 5.96
N SER A 65 6.12 -8.30 6.30
CA SER A 65 7.09 -8.85 5.36
C SER A 65 6.46 -9.70 4.25
N HIS A 66 5.31 -10.36 4.51
CA HIS A 66 4.60 -11.15 3.49
C HIS A 66 4.13 -10.31 2.30
N LEU A 67 3.55 -9.14 2.54
CA LEU A 67 3.06 -8.25 1.48
C LEU A 67 4.19 -7.68 0.64
N HIS A 68 5.33 -7.41 1.27
CA HIS A 68 6.56 -7.04 0.57
C HIS A 68 7.08 -8.19 -0.31
N ALA A 69 7.11 -9.41 0.22
CA ALA A 69 7.55 -10.59 -0.51
C ALA A 69 6.62 -10.95 -1.68
N LEU A 70 5.30 -10.84 -1.51
CA LEU A 70 4.32 -10.99 -2.60
C LEU A 70 4.59 -9.99 -3.72
N SER A 71 4.92 -8.75 -3.36
CA SER A 71 5.24 -7.70 -4.33
C SER A 71 6.57 -7.92 -5.03
N ALA A 72 7.59 -8.43 -4.33
CA ALA A 72 8.85 -8.88 -4.95
C ALA A 72 8.59 -10.01 -5.95
N GLY A 73 7.79 -11.01 -5.59
CA GLY A 73 7.35 -12.08 -6.49
C GLY A 73 6.59 -11.57 -7.71
N TYR A 74 5.75 -10.54 -7.55
CA TYR A 74 5.09 -9.87 -8.66
C TYR A 74 6.12 -9.25 -9.62
N VAL A 75 7.13 -8.53 -9.12
CA VAL A 75 8.20 -7.96 -9.96
C VAL A 75 8.95 -9.05 -10.71
N LYS A 76 9.30 -10.15 -10.03
CA LYS A 76 9.93 -11.31 -10.68
C LYS A 76 9.08 -11.89 -11.80
N LYS A 77 7.78 -12.00 -11.60
CA LYS A 77 6.84 -12.46 -12.63
C LYS A 77 6.80 -11.52 -13.85
N GLN A 78 6.89 -10.20 -13.63
CA GLN A 78 6.85 -9.19 -14.70
C GLN A 78 8.15 -9.08 -15.49
N LEU A 79 9.29 -9.25 -14.83
CA LEU A 79 10.61 -9.03 -15.43
C LEU A 79 11.35 -10.32 -15.80
N GLY A 80 10.87 -11.48 -15.34
CA GLY A 80 11.37 -12.80 -15.71
C GLY A 80 12.86 -12.98 -15.43
N SER A 81 13.62 -13.41 -16.43
CA SER A 81 15.07 -13.64 -16.35
C SER A 81 15.91 -12.37 -16.26
N ARG A 82 15.31 -11.17 -16.46
CA ARG A 82 16.04 -9.89 -16.37
C ARG A 82 16.49 -9.57 -14.94
N ILE A 83 15.88 -10.20 -13.93
CA ILE A 83 16.20 -9.97 -12.52
C ILE A 83 16.40 -11.28 -11.74
N GLU A 84 17.17 -11.21 -10.67
CA GLU A 84 17.31 -12.23 -9.63
C GLU A 84 16.93 -11.61 -8.28
N LEU A 85 16.05 -12.26 -7.50
CA LEU A 85 15.68 -11.81 -6.16
C LEU A 85 16.63 -12.41 -5.13
N VAL A 86 17.10 -11.59 -4.21
CA VAL A 86 17.99 -11.97 -3.09
C VAL A 86 17.32 -11.57 -1.77
N PRO A 87 16.45 -12.43 -1.20
CA PRO A 87 15.78 -12.13 0.08
C PRO A 87 16.67 -12.43 1.28
N ALA A 88 16.51 -11.64 2.35
CA ALA A 88 17.00 -11.95 3.69
C ALA A 88 15.89 -11.68 4.70
N GLU A 89 15.50 -12.71 5.45
CA GLU A 89 14.41 -12.67 6.41
C GLU A 89 14.91 -12.57 7.85
N ARG A 90 14.04 -12.07 8.75
CA ARG A 90 14.30 -12.01 10.20
C ARG A 90 15.56 -11.21 10.55
N VAL A 91 15.82 -10.19 9.76
CA VAL A 91 17.01 -9.35 9.97
C VAL A 91 16.71 -8.35 11.09
N THR A 92 17.51 -8.40 12.14
CA THR A 92 17.42 -7.45 13.26
C THR A 92 17.95 -6.08 12.82
N GLU A 93 17.33 -5.02 13.30
CA GLU A 93 17.76 -3.64 13.08
C GLU A 93 19.18 -3.37 13.60
N GLY A 94 19.80 -2.29 13.14
CA GLY A 94 21.12 -1.87 13.59
C GLY A 94 22.27 -2.66 12.93
N LYS A 95 23.22 -3.18 13.72
CA LYS A 95 24.46 -3.82 13.22
C LYS A 95 24.22 -5.03 12.34
N GLU A 96 23.19 -5.82 12.64
CA GLU A 96 22.84 -6.99 11.83
C GLU A 96 22.35 -6.56 10.45
N ALA A 97 21.46 -5.56 10.37
CA ALA A 97 21.01 -5.00 9.10
C ALA A 97 22.18 -4.48 8.26
N GLU A 98 23.16 -3.78 8.88
CA GLU A 98 24.36 -3.33 8.17
C GLU A 98 25.18 -4.51 7.62
N ARG A 99 25.38 -5.56 8.42
CA ARG A 99 26.12 -6.75 8.03
C ARG A 99 25.46 -7.42 6.81
N VAL A 100 24.14 -7.58 6.85
CA VAL A 100 23.37 -8.20 5.74
C VAL A 100 23.39 -7.32 4.51
N LEU A 101 23.22 -6.00 4.64
CA LEU A 101 23.29 -5.06 3.52
C LEU A 101 24.66 -5.09 2.84
N ARG A 102 25.78 -5.06 3.60
CA ARG A 102 27.13 -5.20 3.03
C ARG A 102 27.31 -6.51 2.29
N LYS A 103 26.77 -7.62 2.85
CA LYS A 103 26.80 -8.90 2.17
C LYS A 103 26.03 -8.89 0.85
N MET A 104 24.82 -8.33 0.83
CA MET A 104 24.05 -8.19 -0.42
C MET A 104 24.81 -7.38 -1.47
N CYS A 105 25.43 -6.27 -1.08
CA CYS A 105 26.25 -5.45 -1.98
C CYS A 105 27.47 -6.23 -2.52
N ALA A 106 28.21 -6.91 -1.64
CA ALA A 106 29.37 -7.74 -2.01
C ALA A 106 28.97 -8.90 -2.93
N ASP A 107 27.81 -9.50 -2.73
CA ASP A 107 27.23 -10.54 -3.56
C ASP A 107 26.70 -10.01 -4.91
N GLY A 108 26.80 -8.69 -5.16
CA GLY A 108 26.46 -8.06 -6.44
C GLY A 108 25.00 -7.60 -6.58
N CYS A 109 24.27 -7.38 -5.49
CA CYS A 109 22.99 -6.68 -5.57
C CYS A 109 23.22 -5.23 -6.02
N GLN A 110 22.42 -4.79 -6.99
CA GLN A 110 22.51 -3.44 -7.57
C GLN A 110 21.34 -2.54 -7.10
N LEU A 111 20.28 -3.15 -6.60
CA LEU A 111 19.14 -2.50 -5.96
C LEU A 111 18.78 -3.26 -4.68
N VAL A 112 18.58 -2.56 -3.57
CA VAL A 112 18.20 -3.19 -2.30
C VAL A 112 17.01 -2.44 -1.70
N PHE A 113 15.94 -3.17 -1.41
CA PHE A 113 14.77 -2.69 -0.69
C PHE A 113 14.88 -3.08 0.79
N GLY A 114 14.97 -2.09 1.69
CA GLY A 114 14.74 -2.29 3.11
C GLY A 114 13.26 -2.06 3.43
N THR A 115 12.61 -3.05 4.02
CA THR A 115 11.15 -3.09 4.16
C THR A 115 10.64 -2.63 5.52
N SER A 116 11.52 -2.14 6.39
CA SER A 116 11.19 -1.64 7.73
C SER A 116 11.79 -0.25 7.97
N TYR A 117 11.09 0.55 8.78
CA TYR A 117 11.59 1.84 9.27
C TYR A 117 12.95 1.71 9.97
N GLY A 118 13.13 0.66 10.76
CA GLY A 118 14.35 0.44 11.52
C GLY A 118 15.61 0.15 10.71
N PHE A 119 15.47 -0.08 9.39
CA PHE A 119 16.62 -0.25 8.49
C PHE A 119 17.19 1.06 7.97
N MET A 120 16.49 2.19 8.16
CA MET A 120 16.88 3.48 7.57
C MET A 120 18.31 3.88 7.86
N ASP A 121 18.75 3.83 9.13
CA ASP A 121 20.09 4.25 9.53
C ASP A 121 21.17 3.31 9.00
N ALA A 122 20.90 2.01 8.98
CA ALA A 122 21.78 1.00 8.40
C ALA A 122 21.95 1.22 6.89
N ILE A 123 20.84 1.47 6.19
CA ILE A 123 20.84 1.76 4.74
C ILE A 123 21.68 2.99 4.43
N VAL A 124 21.46 4.11 5.14
CA VAL A 124 22.20 5.36 4.89
C VAL A 124 23.70 5.19 5.16
N ARG A 125 24.09 4.41 6.18
CA ARG A 125 25.51 4.12 6.45
C ARG A 125 26.15 3.28 5.35
N VAL A 126 25.51 2.15 4.98
CA VAL A 126 26.03 1.23 3.95
C VAL A 126 26.01 1.86 2.57
N ALA A 127 25.03 2.67 2.25
CA ALA A 127 24.93 3.36 0.96
C ALA A 127 26.16 4.24 0.66
N ARG A 128 26.78 4.84 1.66
CA ARG A 128 28.03 5.62 1.52
C ARG A 128 29.23 4.75 1.13
N GLU A 129 29.23 3.49 1.57
CA GLU A 129 30.30 2.52 1.26
C GLU A 129 30.12 1.92 -0.16
N TYR A 130 28.88 1.91 -0.68
CA TYR A 130 28.52 1.30 -1.97
C TYR A 130 27.81 2.29 -2.88
N PRO A 131 28.45 3.35 -3.39
CA PRO A 131 27.78 4.42 -4.16
C PRO A 131 27.17 3.94 -5.49
N ALA A 132 27.63 2.79 -6.02
CA ALA A 132 27.08 2.18 -7.23
C ALA A 132 25.77 1.40 -6.98
N VAL A 133 25.46 1.03 -5.75
CA VAL A 133 24.24 0.32 -5.39
C VAL A 133 23.13 1.32 -5.06
N ARG A 134 21.91 1.02 -5.46
CA ARG A 134 20.72 1.81 -5.15
C ARG A 134 19.95 1.19 -4.01
N PHE A 135 19.44 2.04 -3.12
CA PHE A 135 18.72 1.61 -1.92
C PHE A 135 17.35 2.28 -1.87
N GLU A 136 16.35 1.53 -1.43
CA GLU A 136 14.98 2.00 -1.20
C GLU A 136 14.60 1.71 0.25
N SER A 137 14.37 2.74 1.05
CA SER A 137 14.07 2.63 2.47
C SER A 137 12.58 2.82 2.73
N ASN A 138 11.90 1.78 3.21
CA ASN A 138 10.49 1.87 3.61
C ASN A 138 10.32 2.71 4.87
N ALA A 139 9.31 3.57 4.89
CA ALA A 139 8.96 4.47 5.98
C ALA A 139 10.11 5.40 6.46
N GLY A 140 11.25 5.39 5.77
CA GLY A 140 12.39 6.26 6.06
C GLY A 140 12.12 7.71 5.69
N PHE A 141 12.97 8.60 6.20
CA PHE A 141 12.95 10.03 5.86
C PHE A 141 14.34 10.58 5.49
N LYS A 142 15.41 9.77 5.65
CA LYS A 142 16.78 10.14 5.26
C LYS A 142 17.05 9.65 3.84
N THR A 143 17.43 10.58 2.95
CA THR A 143 17.83 10.30 1.57
C THR A 143 19.31 10.58 1.35
N ALA A 144 19.88 10.00 0.30
CA ALA A 144 21.21 10.29 -0.26
C ALA A 144 21.16 10.11 -1.78
N ASP A 145 22.26 10.38 -2.48
CA ASP A 145 22.33 10.28 -3.95
C ASP A 145 21.96 8.90 -4.50
N ASN A 146 22.12 7.86 -3.68
CA ASN A 146 21.77 6.48 -3.99
C ASN A 146 20.73 5.89 -3.02
N VAL A 147 20.02 6.70 -2.24
CA VAL A 147 18.98 6.27 -1.29
C VAL A 147 17.68 7.00 -1.55
N GLY A 148 16.67 6.27 -2.04
CA GLY A 148 15.28 6.70 -2.08
C GLY A 148 14.51 6.25 -0.83
N VAL A 149 13.39 6.93 -0.54
CA VAL A 149 12.49 6.56 0.55
C VAL A 149 11.08 6.41 0.02
N TYR A 150 10.35 5.45 0.58
CA TYR A 150 8.97 5.20 0.19
C TYR A 150 8.10 4.85 1.39
N ASN A 151 6.85 5.30 1.32
CA ASN A 151 5.82 4.95 2.30
C ASN A 151 4.43 5.04 1.67
N VAL A 152 3.41 4.62 2.40
CA VAL A 152 2.01 4.73 1.98
C VAL A 152 1.21 5.60 2.93
N ARG A 153 0.21 6.29 2.37
CA ARG A 153 -0.77 7.07 3.12
C ARG A 153 -1.82 6.15 3.73
N TYR A 154 -1.41 5.29 4.68
CA TYR A 154 -2.30 4.34 5.37
C TYR A 154 -3.56 5.03 5.89
N TYR A 155 -3.45 6.28 6.33
CA TYR A 155 -4.54 7.06 6.88
C TYR A 155 -5.74 7.17 5.93
N GLN A 156 -5.54 7.16 4.60
CA GLN A 156 -6.64 7.21 3.64
C GLN A 156 -7.52 5.94 3.70
N ALA A 157 -6.91 4.77 3.78
CA ALA A 157 -7.63 3.51 3.93
C ALA A 157 -8.15 3.33 5.37
N ARG A 158 -7.44 3.86 6.38
CA ARG A 158 -7.90 3.89 7.78
C ARG A 158 -9.17 4.71 7.94
N TYR A 159 -9.33 5.83 7.23
CA TYR A 159 -10.57 6.59 7.23
C TYR A 159 -11.75 5.73 6.75
N LEU A 160 -11.59 5.03 5.64
CA LEU A 160 -12.62 4.12 5.13
C LEU A 160 -12.88 2.95 6.10
N ALA A 161 -11.85 2.43 6.76
CA ALA A 161 -11.95 1.40 7.79
C ALA A 161 -12.74 1.89 9.01
N GLY A 162 -12.54 3.13 9.43
CA GLY A 162 -13.33 3.76 10.49
C GLY A 162 -14.81 3.91 10.13
N MET A 163 -15.12 4.32 8.90
CA MET A 163 -16.50 4.32 8.39
C MET A 163 -17.12 2.92 8.46
N LEU A 164 -16.38 1.92 8.00
CA LEU A 164 -16.81 0.52 7.99
C LEU A 164 -17.08 0.01 9.41
N ALA A 165 -16.20 0.33 10.36
CA ALA A 165 -16.36 0.00 11.76
C ALA A 165 -17.63 0.62 12.38
N ALA A 166 -17.87 1.89 12.13
CA ALA A 166 -19.05 2.58 12.66
C ALA A 166 -20.37 2.05 12.09
N TYR A 167 -20.39 1.56 10.84
CA TYR A 167 -21.56 0.87 10.29
C TYR A 167 -21.82 -0.50 10.94
N ALA A 168 -20.79 -1.15 11.46
CA ALA A 168 -20.89 -2.47 12.07
C ALA A 168 -21.06 -2.43 13.59
N SER A 169 -20.64 -1.34 14.23
CA SER A 169 -20.71 -1.15 15.68
C SER A 169 -22.14 -0.90 16.14
N LYS A 170 -22.51 -1.52 17.24
CA LYS A 170 -23.77 -1.26 17.98
C LYS A 170 -23.54 -0.35 19.18
N ALA A 171 -22.39 -0.50 19.85
CA ALA A 171 -22.02 0.27 21.03
C ALA A 171 -21.53 1.69 20.68
N GLY A 172 -21.05 1.92 19.46
CA GLY A 172 -20.37 3.15 19.08
C GLY A 172 -18.99 3.29 19.72
N VAL A 173 -18.46 2.22 20.32
CA VAL A 173 -17.15 2.14 20.95
C VAL A 173 -16.26 1.22 20.13
N LEU A 174 -15.19 1.78 19.56
CA LEU A 174 -14.27 1.10 18.67
C LEU A 174 -12.92 0.93 19.35
N ALA A 175 -12.28 -0.20 19.14
CA ALA A 175 -10.95 -0.51 19.70
C ALA A 175 -9.85 -0.32 18.66
N TYR A 176 -8.74 0.28 19.08
CA TYR A 176 -7.52 0.38 18.29
C TYR A 176 -6.31 -0.06 19.12
N VAL A 177 -5.76 -1.24 18.82
CA VAL A 177 -4.50 -1.70 19.42
C VAL A 177 -3.35 -1.09 18.63
N ALA A 178 -2.57 -0.24 19.27
CA ALA A 178 -1.52 0.56 18.65
C ALA A 178 -0.12 0.17 19.16
N PRO A 179 0.93 0.18 18.30
CA PRO A 179 2.28 -0.15 18.73
C PRO A 179 2.94 1.00 19.48
N ILE A 180 3.63 1.87 18.80
CA ILE A 180 4.35 3.03 19.33
C ILE A 180 3.82 4.32 18.69
N PRO A 181 3.87 5.47 19.38
CA PRO A 181 3.22 6.72 18.94
C PRO A 181 4.04 7.49 17.89
N VAL A 182 4.41 6.83 16.79
CA VAL A 182 4.99 7.52 15.63
C VAL A 182 3.91 8.19 14.78
N PRO A 183 4.24 9.22 13.99
CA PRO A 183 3.26 9.99 13.21
C PRO A 183 2.34 9.14 12.32
N GLU A 184 2.86 8.09 11.69
CA GLU A 184 2.06 7.19 10.84
C GLU A 184 0.95 6.48 11.64
N VAL A 185 1.26 6.01 12.84
CA VAL A 185 0.29 5.34 13.73
C VAL A 185 -0.75 6.35 14.23
N VAL A 186 -0.31 7.53 14.65
CA VAL A 186 -1.18 8.64 15.10
C VAL A 186 -2.12 9.07 13.98
N GLN A 187 -1.62 9.26 12.76
CA GLN A 187 -2.45 9.52 11.55
C GLN A 187 -3.48 8.41 11.34
N GLY A 188 -3.08 7.16 11.50
CA GLY A 188 -3.94 5.99 11.35
C GLY A 188 -5.12 6.01 12.32
N ILE A 189 -4.85 6.27 13.60
CA ILE A 189 -5.86 6.40 14.67
C ILE A 189 -6.80 7.56 14.38
N ASN A 190 -6.25 8.74 14.07
CA ASN A 190 -7.01 9.95 13.79
C ASN A 190 -7.93 9.78 12.58
N ALA A 191 -7.40 9.24 11.48
CA ALA A 191 -8.18 8.98 10.28
C ALA A 191 -9.30 7.96 10.51
N TYR A 192 -9.02 6.88 11.24
CA TYR A 192 -10.02 5.90 11.63
C TYR A 192 -11.15 6.53 12.45
N THR A 193 -10.80 7.40 13.41
CA THR A 193 -11.76 8.13 14.24
C THR A 193 -12.59 9.10 13.41
N LEU A 194 -11.95 9.90 12.53
CA LEU A 194 -12.66 10.83 11.64
C LEU A 194 -13.61 10.09 10.71
N GLY A 195 -13.19 8.94 10.16
CA GLY A 195 -14.05 8.08 9.35
C GLY A 195 -15.24 7.51 10.13
N ALA A 196 -15.03 7.05 11.35
CA ALA A 196 -16.08 6.55 12.22
C ALA A 196 -17.11 7.65 12.57
N ARG A 197 -16.64 8.83 12.94
CA ARG A 197 -17.49 9.98 13.29
C ARG A 197 -18.22 10.59 12.09
N ALA A 198 -17.72 10.41 10.89
CA ALA A 198 -18.44 10.76 9.66
C ALA A 198 -19.70 9.89 9.43
N VAL A 199 -19.80 8.73 10.06
CA VAL A 199 -20.95 7.83 10.03
C VAL A 199 -21.79 7.96 11.30
N ASN A 200 -21.14 7.92 12.45
CA ASN A 200 -21.75 8.11 13.77
C ASN A 200 -20.99 9.20 14.54
N PRO A 201 -21.49 10.45 14.61
CA PRO A 201 -20.81 11.57 15.28
C PRO A 201 -20.49 11.32 16.76
N LYS A 202 -21.20 10.37 17.40
CA LYS A 202 -21.00 9.98 18.83
C LYS A 202 -20.01 8.83 18.98
N ALA A 203 -19.49 8.27 17.87
CA ALA A 203 -18.53 7.18 17.95
C ALA A 203 -17.25 7.63 18.67
N VAL A 204 -16.71 6.74 19.49
CA VAL A 204 -15.43 6.92 20.18
C VAL A 204 -14.48 5.81 19.81
N VAL A 205 -13.20 6.12 19.72
CA VAL A 205 -12.12 5.15 19.49
C VAL A 205 -11.26 5.09 20.74
N ARG A 206 -11.24 3.93 21.39
CA ARG A 206 -10.36 3.66 22.53
C ARG A 206 -9.04 3.09 22.03
N VAL A 207 -7.94 3.72 22.43
CA VAL A 207 -6.59 3.31 22.03
C VAL A 207 -5.88 2.66 23.20
N TYR A 208 -5.23 1.54 22.94
CA TYR A 208 -4.27 0.91 23.86
C TYR A 208 -2.91 0.83 23.17
N TRP A 209 -1.88 1.44 23.77
CA TRP A 209 -0.51 1.41 23.28
C TRP A 209 0.24 0.22 23.88
N THR A 210 0.75 -0.67 23.04
CA THR A 210 1.55 -1.83 23.46
C THR A 210 3.03 -1.46 23.65
N ASN A 211 3.45 -0.29 23.16
CA ASN A 211 4.85 0.12 23.09
C ASN A 211 5.77 -0.90 22.40
N SER A 212 5.21 -1.75 21.56
CA SER A 212 5.93 -2.75 20.77
C SER A 212 5.22 -2.96 19.41
N TRP A 213 6.01 -3.11 18.36
CA TRP A 213 5.48 -3.50 17.05
C TRP A 213 4.98 -4.94 17.04
N ARG A 214 5.59 -5.81 17.85
CA ARG A 214 5.34 -7.25 17.80
C ARG A 214 5.49 -7.86 19.19
N ASP A 215 4.41 -7.89 19.93
CA ASP A 215 4.30 -8.58 21.20
C ASP A 215 2.89 -9.20 21.34
N PRO A 216 2.73 -10.50 21.06
CA PRO A 216 1.42 -11.14 21.09
C PRO A 216 0.80 -11.19 22.49
N GLY A 217 1.62 -11.12 23.55
CA GLY A 217 1.12 -11.06 24.95
C GLY A 217 0.45 -9.72 25.23
N LEU A 218 1.18 -8.63 24.99
CA LEU A 218 0.64 -7.26 25.15
C LEU A 218 -0.54 -6.97 24.23
N GLU A 219 -0.54 -7.52 23.00
CA GLU A 219 -1.66 -7.37 22.09
C GLU A 219 -2.94 -8.06 22.57
N ARG A 220 -2.83 -9.26 23.18
CA ARG A 220 -3.96 -9.95 23.82
C ARG A 220 -4.47 -9.16 25.02
N GLU A 221 -3.57 -8.71 25.89
CA GLU A 221 -3.93 -7.88 27.06
C GLU A 221 -4.67 -6.62 26.62
N ALA A 222 -4.12 -5.89 25.67
CA ALA A 222 -4.75 -4.70 25.07
C ALA A 222 -6.17 -4.99 24.55
N THR A 223 -6.33 -6.13 23.87
CA THR A 223 -7.62 -6.52 23.29
C THR A 223 -8.64 -6.81 24.37
N TYR A 224 -8.28 -7.56 25.43
CA TYR A 224 -9.17 -7.83 26.55
C TYR A 224 -9.50 -6.56 27.35
N SER A 225 -8.52 -5.68 27.56
CA SER A 225 -8.73 -4.39 28.21
C SER A 225 -9.75 -3.53 27.44
N LEU A 226 -9.59 -3.41 26.12
CA LEU A 226 -10.53 -2.64 25.28
C LEU A 226 -11.91 -3.28 25.21
N LEU A 227 -12.00 -4.63 25.22
CA LEU A 227 -13.27 -5.36 25.29
C LEU A 227 -14.01 -5.07 26.60
N SER A 228 -13.33 -5.10 27.75
CA SER A 228 -13.93 -4.78 29.06
C SER A 228 -14.44 -3.34 29.15
N GLN A 229 -13.89 -2.45 28.31
CA GLN A 229 -14.32 -1.04 28.19
C GLN A 229 -15.46 -0.83 27.18
N GLY A 230 -16.08 -1.90 26.70
CA GLY A 230 -17.30 -1.87 25.87
C GLY A 230 -17.05 -1.73 24.36
N ALA A 231 -15.84 -1.92 23.88
CA ALA A 231 -15.57 -1.92 22.45
C ALA A 231 -16.16 -3.17 21.78
N ASP A 232 -16.80 -3.00 20.63
CA ASP A 232 -17.46 -4.09 19.87
C ASP A 232 -16.91 -4.28 18.43
N VAL A 233 -16.04 -3.37 17.97
CA VAL A 233 -15.29 -3.51 16.71
C VAL A 233 -13.82 -3.24 16.98
N PHE A 234 -12.95 -4.13 16.52
CA PHE A 234 -11.53 -4.13 16.81
C PHE A 234 -10.70 -3.91 15.55
N THR A 235 -9.63 -3.14 15.67
CA THR A 235 -8.55 -3.04 14.69
C THR A 235 -7.20 -2.92 15.41
N HIS A 236 -6.13 -3.13 14.69
CA HIS A 236 -4.78 -3.04 15.21
C HIS A 236 -3.83 -2.36 14.22
N HIS A 237 -2.65 -1.97 14.70
CA HIS A 237 -1.52 -1.48 13.88
C HIS A 237 -0.22 -2.22 14.24
N THR A 238 -0.33 -3.22 15.09
CA THR A 238 0.73 -4.13 15.49
C THR A 238 0.92 -5.24 14.43
N ASP A 239 1.98 -6.02 14.54
CA ASP A 239 2.40 -6.97 13.50
C ASP A 239 2.34 -8.44 13.97
N THR A 240 1.32 -8.79 14.79
CA THR A 240 0.99 -10.18 15.10
C THR A 240 -0.48 -10.50 14.82
N VAL A 241 -0.84 -11.76 14.94
CA VAL A 241 -2.23 -12.23 14.77
C VAL A 241 -3.04 -12.18 16.06
N ALA A 242 -2.46 -11.78 17.18
CA ALA A 242 -3.03 -11.95 18.52
C ALA A 242 -4.38 -11.23 18.69
N VAL A 243 -4.52 -10.02 18.16
CA VAL A 243 -5.80 -9.28 18.18
C VAL A 243 -6.88 -10.02 17.38
N ALA A 244 -6.52 -10.58 16.23
CA ALA A 244 -7.44 -11.35 15.38
C ALA A 244 -7.86 -12.68 16.03
N GLU A 245 -6.93 -13.36 16.74
CA GLU A 245 -7.24 -14.57 17.50
C GLU A 245 -8.25 -14.29 18.60
N VAL A 246 -8.04 -13.26 19.42
CA VAL A 246 -9.00 -12.85 20.45
C VAL A 246 -10.33 -12.44 19.83
N ALA A 247 -10.32 -11.70 18.71
CA ALA A 247 -11.55 -11.33 18.01
C ALA A 247 -12.33 -12.55 17.51
N ARG A 248 -11.66 -13.58 16.99
CA ARG A 248 -12.27 -14.86 16.60
C ARG A 248 -12.90 -15.56 17.80
N ASP A 249 -12.13 -15.72 18.86
CA ASP A 249 -12.53 -16.52 20.04
C ASP A 249 -13.67 -15.85 20.83
N ARG A 250 -13.69 -14.52 20.86
CA ARG A 250 -14.74 -13.70 21.50
C ARG A 250 -15.86 -13.28 20.54
N LYS A 251 -15.83 -13.73 19.28
CA LYS A 251 -16.83 -13.42 18.23
C LYS A 251 -17.01 -11.91 17.99
N LEU A 252 -15.90 -11.15 18.04
CA LEU A 252 -15.88 -9.71 17.85
C LEU A 252 -15.76 -9.34 16.36
N LYS A 253 -16.30 -8.20 15.98
CA LYS A 253 -16.08 -7.63 14.64
C LYS A 253 -14.62 -7.14 14.53
N PHE A 254 -14.01 -7.40 13.38
CA PHE A 254 -12.58 -7.14 13.19
C PHE A 254 -12.27 -6.50 11.83
N ILE A 255 -11.33 -5.57 11.86
CA ILE A 255 -10.69 -4.98 10.67
C ILE A 255 -9.20 -5.22 10.79
N GLY A 256 -8.65 -5.98 9.86
CA GLY A 256 -7.23 -6.31 9.81
C GLY A 256 -6.35 -5.16 9.32
N PHE A 257 -5.06 -5.32 9.57
CA PHE A 257 -4.00 -4.48 9.07
C PHE A 257 -2.87 -5.35 8.51
N GLN A 258 -2.38 -5.04 7.32
CA GLN A 258 -1.27 -5.71 6.64
C GLN A 258 -1.40 -7.24 6.47
N GLY A 259 -2.61 -7.79 6.59
CA GLY A 259 -2.85 -9.24 6.44
C GLY A 259 -4.23 -9.56 5.86
N ASP A 260 -4.33 -10.70 5.20
CA ASP A 260 -5.60 -11.29 4.74
C ASP A 260 -6.13 -12.30 5.75
N TYR A 261 -7.06 -11.88 6.57
CA TYR A 261 -7.62 -12.67 7.68
C TYR A 261 -8.79 -13.58 7.27
N ARG A 262 -9.10 -13.73 5.96
CA ARG A 262 -10.24 -14.54 5.48
C ARG A 262 -10.18 -15.99 5.87
N LYS A 263 -8.96 -16.56 6.03
CA LYS A 263 -8.76 -17.95 6.45
C LYS A 263 -8.80 -18.12 7.99
N MET A 264 -8.57 -17.03 8.73
CA MET A 264 -8.50 -17.05 10.19
C MET A 264 -9.82 -16.74 10.87
N LEU A 265 -10.62 -15.84 10.29
CA LEU A 265 -11.83 -15.31 10.89
C LEU A 265 -13.09 -15.81 10.19
N PRO A 266 -14.15 -16.14 10.95
CA PRO A 266 -15.49 -16.36 10.39
C PRO A 266 -15.95 -15.20 9.52
N ARG A 267 -16.63 -15.52 8.41
CA ARG A 267 -17.07 -14.52 7.40
C ARG A 267 -17.86 -13.34 7.98
N ASN A 268 -18.68 -13.60 8.99
CA ASN A 268 -19.53 -12.58 9.64
C ASN A 268 -18.76 -11.66 10.60
N LEU A 269 -17.52 -11.99 10.97
CA LEU A 269 -16.69 -11.19 11.88
C LEU A 269 -15.71 -10.29 11.12
N LEU A 270 -15.17 -10.73 9.99
CA LEU A 270 -14.20 -9.97 9.21
C LEU A 270 -14.88 -8.87 8.39
N LEU A 271 -14.75 -7.64 8.81
CA LEU A 271 -15.28 -6.46 8.12
C LEU A 271 -14.39 -6.07 6.94
N GLY A 272 -13.08 -6.21 7.06
CA GLY A 272 -12.11 -5.86 6.03
C GLY A 272 -10.68 -5.87 6.52
N SER A 273 -9.76 -5.46 5.66
CA SER A 273 -8.35 -5.25 5.99
C SER A 273 -7.78 -4.03 5.28
N VAL A 274 -6.97 -3.26 5.98
CA VAL A 274 -6.16 -2.19 5.38
C VAL A 274 -4.85 -2.79 4.89
N LEU A 275 -4.64 -2.75 3.59
CA LEU A 275 -3.53 -3.43 2.92
C LEU A 275 -2.70 -2.45 2.09
N PRO A 276 -1.36 -2.41 2.25
CA PRO A 276 -0.48 -1.78 1.28
C PRO A 276 -0.38 -2.63 0.00
N SER A 277 0.08 -2.03 -1.07
CA SER A 277 0.46 -2.70 -2.31
C SER A 277 1.73 -2.07 -2.85
N TRP A 278 2.81 -2.81 -2.85
CA TRP A 278 4.11 -2.36 -3.31
C TRP A 278 4.39 -2.70 -4.77
N ASN A 279 3.46 -3.40 -5.44
CA ASN A 279 3.63 -3.95 -6.78
C ASN A 279 4.09 -2.91 -7.80
N ALA A 280 3.36 -1.81 -7.92
CA ALA A 280 3.65 -0.76 -8.88
C ALA A 280 4.96 -0.05 -8.56
N TYR A 281 5.17 0.28 -7.28
CA TYR A 281 6.39 0.93 -6.82
C TYR A 281 7.64 0.10 -7.08
N TYR A 282 7.67 -1.15 -6.61
CA TYR A 282 8.82 -2.03 -6.80
C TYR A 282 9.11 -2.29 -8.28
N LEU A 283 8.07 -2.48 -9.09
CA LEU A 283 8.23 -2.68 -10.52
C LEU A 283 8.82 -1.43 -11.20
N GLN A 284 8.31 -0.24 -10.87
CA GLN A 284 8.81 1.03 -11.39
C GLN A 284 10.28 1.25 -11.00
N ARG A 285 10.63 1.10 -9.71
CA ARG A 285 12.00 1.31 -9.23
C ARG A 285 13.00 0.33 -9.84
N THR A 286 12.58 -0.94 -9.99
CA THR A 286 13.42 -1.96 -10.65
C THR A 286 13.59 -1.67 -12.13
N ARG A 287 12.53 -1.24 -12.84
CA ARG A 287 12.60 -0.83 -14.24
C ARG A 287 13.49 0.39 -14.43
N SER A 288 13.33 1.42 -13.63
CA SER A 288 14.14 2.63 -13.75
C SER A 288 15.62 2.34 -13.60
N LEU A 289 16.01 1.38 -12.75
CA LEU A 289 17.41 0.96 -12.68
C LEU A 289 17.87 0.20 -13.94
N LEU A 290 17.03 -0.71 -14.47
CA LEU A 290 17.32 -1.43 -15.71
C LEU A 290 17.45 -0.50 -16.91
N ASP A 291 16.71 0.59 -16.91
CA ASP A 291 16.66 1.59 -18.00
C ASP A 291 17.66 2.74 -17.78
N GLY A 292 18.44 2.72 -16.67
CA GLY A 292 19.43 3.75 -16.35
C GLY A 292 18.86 5.11 -15.92
N THR A 293 17.57 5.15 -15.55
CA THR A 293 16.84 6.38 -15.18
C THR A 293 16.52 6.46 -13.69
N TRP A 294 17.12 5.59 -12.86
CA TRP A 294 16.87 5.60 -11.44
C TRP A 294 17.49 6.85 -10.79
N GLU A 295 16.68 7.57 -10.05
CA GLU A 295 17.09 8.70 -9.21
C GLU A 295 16.47 8.53 -7.81
N PRO A 296 17.11 9.06 -6.73
CA PRO A 296 16.52 9.02 -5.39
C PRO A 296 15.22 9.83 -5.38
N ASP A 297 14.19 9.28 -4.73
CA ASP A 297 12.86 9.89 -4.63
C ASP A 297 12.29 9.77 -3.23
N ARG A 298 11.25 10.57 -2.95
CA ARG A 298 10.45 10.56 -1.72
C ARG A 298 9.01 10.24 -2.07
N THR A 299 8.72 8.96 -2.24
CA THR A 299 7.37 8.50 -2.59
C THR A 299 6.51 8.32 -1.34
N TRP A 300 5.36 8.98 -1.28
CA TRP A 300 4.32 8.76 -0.28
C TRP A 300 2.98 8.56 -0.96
N GLY A 301 2.74 7.33 -1.44
CA GLY A 301 1.59 6.99 -2.29
C GLY A 301 0.33 6.66 -1.48
N GLY A 302 -0.83 6.85 -2.07
CA GLY A 302 -2.13 6.67 -1.43
C GLY A 302 -3.09 5.76 -2.20
N LEU A 303 -4.38 6.00 -1.99
CA LEU A 303 -5.46 5.29 -2.69
C LEU A 303 -5.45 5.56 -4.20
N ALA A 304 -5.09 6.78 -4.62
CA ALA A 304 -5.02 7.17 -6.03
C ALA A 304 -3.89 6.45 -6.75
N ASP A 305 -2.77 6.24 -6.07
CA ASP A 305 -1.58 5.56 -6.61
C ASP A 305 -1.71 4.03 -6.54
N GLY A 306 -2.80 3.53 -5.94
CA GLY A 306 -3.00 2.10 -5.71
C GLY A 306 -2.01 1.49 -4.70
N MET A 307 -1.27 2.32 -3.94
CA MET A 307 -0.30 1.86 -2.96
C MET A 307 -0.92 1.45 -1.63
N VAL A 308 -2.17 1.83 -1.37
CA VAL A 308 -2.96 1.37 -0.22
C VAL A 308 -4.40 1.14 -0.62
N ARG A 309 -5.08 0.21 0.05
CA ARG A 309 -6.50 -0.05 -0.12
C ARG A 309 -7.17 -0.52 1.16
N LEU A 310 -8.47 -0.28 1.29
CA LEU A 310 -9.34 -1.06 2.17
C LEU A 310 -9.91 -2.21 1.35
N ASP A 311 -9.51 -3.43 1.67
CA ASP A 311 -10.13 -4.65 1.16
C ASP A 311 -11.33 -4.98 2.03
N VAL A 312 -12.54 -4.76 1.49
CA VAL A 312 -13.79 -4.98 2.23
C VAL A 312 -14.00 -6.47 2.40
N GLY A 313 -14.21 -6.89 3.64
CA GLY A 313 -14.37 -8.28 4.02
C GLY A 313 -15.74 -8.87 3.67
N PRO A 314 -15.92 -10.16 3.96
CA PRO A 314 -17.14 -10.89 3.63
C PRO A 314 -18.30 -10.64 4.61
N ALA A 315 -18.11 -9.90 5.70
CA ALA A 315 -19.17 -9.60 6.65
C ALA A 315 -20.33 -8.83 5.99
N PRO A 316 -21.57 -9.11 6.36
CA PRO A 316 -22.73 -8.44 5.79
C PRO A 316 -22.70 -6.93 6.04
N LEU A 317 -22.88 -6.16 4.96
CA LEU A 317 -23.02 -4.71 4.99
C LEU A 317 -24.31 -4.30 4.30
N SER A 318 -25.00 -3.31 4.86
CA SER A 318 -26.17 -2.71 4.23
C SER A 318 -25.82 -2.06 2.89
N LEU A 319 -26.77 -1.98 1.97
CA LEU A 319 -26.58 -1.27 0.70
C LEU A 319 -26.19 0.19 0.90
N LYS A 320 -26.74 0.84 1.94
CA LYS A 320 -26.38 2.22 2.33
C LYS A 320 -24.89 2.31 2.66
N ALA A 321 -24.37 1.41 3.49
CA ALA A 321 -22.95 1.38 3.88
C ALA A 321 -22.04 1.17 2.67
N ARG A 322 -22.38 0.20 1.80
CA ARG A 322 -21.60 -0.09 0.57
C ARG A 322 -21.53 1.13 -0.36
N ARG A 323 -22.67 1.77 -0.62
CA ARG A 323 -22.76 2.96 -1.49
C ARG A 323 -21.95 4.13 -0.90
N GLN A 324 -22.06 4.37 0.39
CA GLN A 324 -21.34 5.45 1.07
C GLN A 324 -19.83 5.23 1.05
N LEU A 325 -19.36 4.02 1.39
CA LEU A 325 -17.93 3.66 1.32
C LEU A 325 -17.37 3.84 -0.10
N SER A 326 -18.09 3.34 -1.12
CA SER A 326 -17.67 3.49 -2.52
C SER A 326 -17.60 4.96 -2.93
N ARG A 327 -18.61 5.77 -2.58
CA ARG A 327 -18.64 7.21 -2.88
C ARG A 327 -17.46 7.93 -2.23
N VAL A 328 -17.22 7.69 -0.95
CA VAL A 328 -16.13 8.38 -0.20
C VAL A 328 -14.77 7.92 -0.73
N ARG A 329 -14.61 6.62 -1.04
CA ARG A 329 -13.39 6.13 -1.69
C ARG A 329 -13.11 6.86 -3.01
N GLN A 330 -14.13 7.02 -3.86
CA GLN A 330 -13.99 7.77 -5.13
C GLN A 330 -13.63 9.24 -4.89
N GLN A 331 -14.19 9.87 -3.87
CA GLN A 331 -13.86 11.25 -3.50
C GLN A 331 -12.40 11.38 -3.04
N LEU A 332 -11.89 10.44 -2.23
CA LEU A 332 -10.50 10.41 -1.78
C LEU A 332 -9.54 10.16 -2.96
N VAL A 333 -9.87 9.21 -3.84
CA VAL A 333 -9.06 8.90 -5.03
C VAL A 333 -8.99 10.09 -6.00
N SER A 334 -10.09 10.83 -6.17
CA SER A 334 -10.14 11.98 -7.08
C SER A 334 -9.68 13.30 -6.44
N GLY A 335 -9.21 13.31 -5.19
CA GLY A 335 -8.80 14.51 -4.49
C GLY A 335 -9.94 15.47 -4.14
N ARG A 336 -11.21 15.09 -4.36
CA ARG A 336 -12.38 15.91 -3.98
C ARG A 336 -12.70 15.89 -2.48
N ARG A 337 -12.02 15.06 -1.73
CA ARG A 337 -12.07 14.94 -0.28
C ARG A 337 -10.68 14.63 0.23
N HIS A 338 -10.32 15.25 1.35
CA HIS A 338 -9.11 14.94 2.08
C HIS A 338 -9.48 14.45 3.48
N VAL A 339 -8.67 13.53 4.02
CA VAL A 339 -8.93 12.95 5.36
C VAL A 339 -8.73 14.00 6.44
N PHE A 340 -7.61 14.72 6.33
CA PHE A 340 -7.25 15.80 7.26
C PHE A 340 -7.54 17.16 6.62
N GLU A 341 -8.84 17.46 6.52
CA GLU A 341 -9.36 18.73 6.07
C GLU A 341 -10.08 19.38 7.24
N GLY A 342 -9.70 20.61 7.58
CA GLY A 342 -10.15 21.31 8.78
C GLY A 342 -11.55 21.87 8.70
N PRO A 343 -12.07 22.35 9.84
CA PRO A 343 -11.36 22.47 11.12
C PRO A 343 -11.23 21.14 11.85
N LEU A 344 -10.09 20.92 12.53
CA LEU A 344 -9.82 19.73 13.32
C LEU A 344 -9.47 20.10 14.76
N ARG A 345 -10.14 19.46 15.71
CA ARG A 345 -9.94 19.63 17.15
C ARG A 345 -9.23 18.39 17.71
N GLY A 346 -8.30 18.61 18.61
CA GLY A 346 -7.68 17.56 19.41
C GLY A 346 -8.63 17.00 20.48
N ASN A 347 -8.33 15.81 20.97
CA ASN A 347 -9.10 15.19 22.05
C ASN A 347 -8.92 15.88 23.41
N ASP A 348 -7.96 16.79 23.51
CA ASP A 348 -7.77 17.73 24.62
C ASP A 348 -8.59 19.03 24.47
N GLY A 349 -9.42 19.12 23.43
CA GLY A 349 -10.23 20.31 23.13
C GLY A 349 -9.49 21.41 22.36
N THR A 350 -8.18 21.33 22.17
CA THR A 350 -7.38 22.33 21.46
C THR A 350 -7.68 22.32 19.95
N MET A 351 -7.80 23.49 19.33
CA MET A 351 -7.90 23.58 17.88
C MET A 351 -6.52 23.31 17.24
N ARG A 352 -6.41 22.22 16.50
CA ARG A 352 -5.15 21.76 15.89
C ARG A 352 -4.98 22.20 14.44
N HIS A 353 -6.09 22.39 13.73
CA HIS A 353 -6.09 22.84 12.34
C HIS A 353 -7.35 23.66 12.08
N LEU A 354 -7.17 24.91 11.61
CA LEU A 354 -8.28 25.87 11.50
C LEU A 354 -9.14 25.64 10.25
N GLY A 355 -8.55 25.19 9.14
CA GLY A 355 -9.28 24.97 7.89
C GLY A 355 -8.37 24.59 6.72
N GLY A 356 -8.98 24.15 5.62
CA GLY A 356 -8.27 23.68 4.44
C GLY A 356 -7.64 22.29 4.61
N ILE A 357 -6.82 21.93 3.65
CA ILE A 357 -6.11 20.63 3.61
C ILE A 357 -4.84 20.74 4.43
N MET A 358 -4.63 19.80 5.35
CA MET A 358 -3.40 19.74 6.14
C MET A 358 -2.21 19.33 5.26
N PRO A 359 -1.12 20.13 5.21
CA PRO A 359 0.04 19.83 4.37
C PRO A 359 0.79 18.58 4.82
N ASP A 360 1.46 17.91 3.87
CA ASP A 360 2.22 16.69 4.12
C ASP A 360 3.31 16.85 5.19
N ASN A 361 4.03 17.98 5.19
CA ASN A 361 5.07 18.26 6.18
C ASN A 361 4.53 18.43 7.62
N VAL A 362 3.25 18.77 7.77
CA VAL A 362 2.55 18.80 9.07
C VAL A 362 2.06 17.41 9.42
N LEU A 363 1.47 16.68 8.46
CA LEU A 363 1.03 15.31 8.66
C LEU A 363 2.19 14.41 9.13
N GLN A 364 3.36 14.52 8.49
CA GLN A 364 4.54 13.72 8.83
C GLN A 364 5.12 13.98 10.24
N LYS A 365 4.60 14.99 10.94
CA LYS A 365 4.98 15.34 12.32
C LYS A 365 3.81 15.24 13.29
N MET A 366 2.70 14.61 12.89
CA MET A 366 1.48 14.53 13.70
C MET A 366 1.74 13.76 15.00
N ASP A 367 1.56 14.43 16.14
CA ASP A 367 1.84 13.95 17.50
C ASP A 367 0.65 14.16 18.46
N TRP A 368 -0.56 14.35 17.94
CA TRP A 368 -1.76 14.59 18.70
C TRP A 368 -2.94 13.75 18.21
N LEU A 369 -3.89 13.47 19.09
CA LEU A 369 -5.09 12.68 18.79
C LEU A 369 -6.29 13.58 18.55
N VAL A 370 -7.14 13.20 17.57
CA VAL A 370 -8.34 13.96 17.20
C VAL A 370 -9.47 13.75 18.22
N GLU A 371 -10.39 14.71 18.30
CA GLU A 371 -11.64 14.60 19.07
C GLU A 371 -12.38 13.29 18.73
N GLY A 372 -12.84 12.58 19.78
CA GLY A 372 -13.44 11.25 19.67
C GLY A 372 -12.47 10.11 19.96
N VAL A 373 -11.16 10.35 20.08
CA VAL A 373 -10.21 9.38 20.61
C VAL A 373 -10.19 9.43 22.12
N ILE A 374 -10.30 8.28 22.77
CA ILE A 374 -10.08 8.08 24.20
C ILE A 374 -8.72 7.43 24.39
N GLY A 375 -7.77 8.18 24.92
CA GLY A 375 -6.38 7.84 25.12
C GLY A 375 -5.48 9.08 25.05
N ARG A 376 -4.20 8.91 25.29
CA ARG A 376 -3.17 9.94 25.13
C ARG A 376 -2.11 9.41 24.16
N VAL A 377 -1.41 10.30 23.50
CA VAL A 377 -0.14 9.96 22.84
C VAL A 377 0.83 9.68 23.98
N GLY A 378 1.42 8.50 24.01
CA GLY A 378 2.27 8.01 25.10
C GLY A 378 3.59 8.76 25.19
#